data_a285afb873b668fc8d421c39e7002121
#
_entry.id   a285afb873b668fc8d421c39e7002121
#
_cell.length_a   1.000
_cell.length_b   1.000
_cell.length_c   1.000
_cell.angle_alpha   90.00
_cell.angle_beta   90.00
_cell.angle_gamma   90.00
#
_symmetry.space_group_name_H-M   'P 1'
#
loop_
_entity.id
_entity.type
_entity.pdbx_description
1 polymer ?
#
loop_
_entity_poly.entity_id
_entity_poly.type
_entity_poly.pdbx_seq_one_letter_code
_entity_poly.pdbx_strand_id
1 'polypeptide(L)'
;MPEIIVIAHNIRSTHNVGAIFRTAEGFGISKIILSGYSPYPLLTNGAKDTRLPHIAEKLHKQIHKTALGAEEIVPFEYVDTPDFSQLRSDGFTIVGLEQAPTSILLPEYSTPEKIALVLGEEVEGIPKEILEQCEDIIEIPMKGKKESFNVSVAAGVALYELSVH
;
A
#
# COMPACT_ATOMS: atom_id res chain seq x y z
N MET A 1 -4.89 17.95 6.14
CA MET A 1 -4.69 16.49 6.06
C MET A 1 -3.59 16.21 5.04
N PRO A 2 -2.67 15.32 5.31
CA PRO A 2 -1.63 14.96 4.35
C PRO A 2 -2.24 14.27 3.13
N GLU A 3 -1.59 14.43 1.99
CA GLU A 3 -1.90 13.65 0.80
C GLU A 3 -1.16 12.31 0.89
N ILE A 4 -1.89 11.20 0.88
CA ILE A 4 -1.31 9.87 1.05
C ILE A 4 -1.58 9.01 -0.19
N ILE A 5 -0.50 8.42 -0.71
CA ILE A 5 -0.53 7.35 -1.70
C ILE A 5 -0.08 6.07 -0.99
N VAL A 6 -0.73 4.95 -1.29
CA VAL A 6 -0.31 3.63 -0.81
C VAL A 6 0.37 2.88 -1.96
N ILE A 7 1.55 2.33 -1.70
CA ILE A 7 2.26 1.44 -2.62
C ILE A 7 2.19 0.03 -2.05
N ALA A 8 1.38 -0.82 -2.67
CA ALA A 8 1.23 -2.22 -2.29
C ALA A 8 2.14 -3.08 -3.16
N HIS A 9 3.36 -3.33 -2.69
CA HIS A 9 4.37 -4.07 -3.43
C HIS A 9 4.42 -5.53 -3.01
N ASN A 10 4.24 -6.44 -3.97
CA ASN A 10 4.29 -7.88 -3.74
C ASN A 10 3.30 -8.37 -2.67
N ILE A 11 2.11 -7.81 -2.63
CA ILE A 11 1.04 -8.31 -1.77
C ILE A 11 0.40 -9.51 -2.46
N ARG A 12 0.55 -10.71 -1.91
CA ARG A 12 0.08 -11.96 -2.55
C ARG A 12 -1.43 -12.12 -2.51
N SER A 13 -2.02 -11.76 -1.40
CA SER A 13 -3.42 -12.07 -1.10
C SER A 13 -4.37 -11.07 -1.74
N THR A 14 -5.28 -11.57 -2.57
CA THR A 14 -6.39 -10.77 -3.12
C THR A 14 -7.28 -10.20 -2.01
N HIS A 15 -7.44 -10.93 -0.90
CA HIS A 15 -8.20 -10.48 0.27
C HIS A 15 -7.51 -9.30 0.94
N ASN A 16 -6.19 -9.34 1.09
CA ASN A 16 -5.43 -8.21 1.65
C ASN A 16 -5.49 -6.99 0.74
N VAL A 17 -5.35 -7.18 -0.57
CA VAL A 17 -5.47 -6.10 -1.54
C VAL A 17 -6.86 -5.44 -1.44
N GLY A 18 -7.92 -6.23 -1.43
CA GLY A 18 -9.28 -5.71 -1.28
C GLY A 18 -9.51 -4.97 0.03
N ALA A 19 -8.99 -5.51 1.15
CA ALA A 19 -9.06 -4.86 2.44
C ALA A 19 -8.31 -3.52 2.46
N ILE A 20 -7.15 -3.45 1.78
CA ILE A 20 -6.39 -2.20 1.63
C ILE A 20 -7.21 -1.18 0.82
N PHE A 21 -7.87 -1.57 -0.26
CA PHE A 21 -8.76 -0.67 -1.01
C PHE A 21 -9.87 -0.10 -0.13
N ARG A 22 -10.52 -0.96 0.64
CA ARG A 22 -11.62 -0.53 1.52
C ARG A 22 -11.14 0.44 2.60
N THR A 23 -10.01 0.16 3.22
CA THR A 23 -9.39 1.04 4.22
C THR A 23 -8.95 2.36 3.60
N ALA A 24 -8.34 2.31 2.41
CA ALA A 24 -7.91 3.50 1.68
C ALA A 24 -9.09 4.42 1.34
N GLU A 25 -10.20 3.85 0.92
CA GLU A 25 -11.43 4.63 0.66
C GLU A 25 -11.89 5.33 1.95
N GLY A 26 -11.96 4.59 3.06
CA GLY A 26 -12.41 5.12 4.34
C GLY A 26 -11.56 6.27 4.89
N PHE A 27 -10.26 6.30 4.58
CA PHE A 27 -9.35 7.38 4.98
C PHE A 27 -9.11 8.43 3.89
N GLY A 28 -9.79 8.34 2.75
CA GLY A 28 -9.64 9.32 1.67
C GLY A 28 -8.26 9.32 1.03
N ILE A 29 -7.64 8.13 0.91
CA ILE A 29 -6.33 7.99 0.28
C ILE A 29 -6.44 8.33 -1.20
N SER A 30 -5.48 9.14 -1.70
CA SER A 30 -5.58 9.69 -3.05
C SER A 30 -5.37 8.66 -4.15
N LYS A 31 -4.56 7.61 -3.91
CA LYS A 31 -4.24 6.62 -4.93
C LYS A 31 -3.60 5.38 -4.31
N ILE A 32 -3.82 4.22 -4.93
CA ILE A 32 -3.07 3.00 -4.65
C ILE A 32 -2.24 2.63 -5.88
N ILE A 33 -0.95 2.39 -5.68
CA ILE A 33 -0.04 1.82 -6.67
C ILE A 33 0.18 0.36 -6.30
N LEU A 34 -0.28 -0.54 -7.14
CA LEU A 34 -0.02 -1.97 -7.00
C LEU A 34 1.19 -2.31 -7.84
N SER A 35 2.14 -3.05 -7.29
CA SER A 35 3.40 -3.34 -7.98
C SER A 35 3.92 -4.74 -7.72
N GLY A 36 4.89 -5.15 -8.54
CA GLY A 36 5.44 -6.49 -8.50
C GLY A 36 4.39 -7.54 -8.86
N TYR A 37 4.28 -8.58 -8.07
CA TYR A 37 3.27 -9.63 -8.29
C TYR A 37 1.96 -9.40 -7.52
N SER A 38 1.72 -8.20 -6.99
CA SER A 38 0.43 -7.88 -6.36
C SER A 38 -0.70 -8.04 -7.37
N PRO A 39 -1.78 -8.76 -7.01
CA PRO A 39 -2.97 -8.79 -7.84
C PRO A 39 -3.62 -7.41 -7.86
N TYR A 40 -4.34 -7.11 -8.93
CA TYR A 40 -5.03 -5.83 -9.08
C TYR A 40 -6.36 -6.01 -9.80
N PRO A 41 -7.33 -5.10 -9.56
CA PRO A 41 -8.64 -5.16 -10.20
C PRO A 41 -8.55 -5.03 -11.71
N LEU A 42 -9.66 -5.22 -12.42
CA LEU A 42 -9.74 -4.92 -13.84
C LEU A 42 -9.33 -3.47 -14.09
N LEU A 43 -8.49 -3.26 -15.09
CA LEU A 43 -8.08 -1.91 -15.45
C LEU A 43 -9.25 -1.18 -16.09
N THR A 44 -9.49 0.03 -15.64
CA THR A 44 -10.53 0.94 -16.11
C THR A 44 -9.87 2.16 -16.77
N ASN A 45 -10.64 3.15 -17.17
CA ASN A 45 -10.13 4.42 -17.75
C ASN A 45 -9.37 4.25 -19.07
N GLY A 46 -9.75 3.26 -19.90
CA GLY A 46 -9.15 3.04 -21.22
C GLY A 46 -7.75 2.41 -21.19
N ALA A 47 -7.21 2.08 -20.03
CA ALA A 47 -5.97 1.35 -19.92
C ALA A 47 -6.15 -0.08 -20.46
N LYS A 48 -5.19 -0.53 -21.28
CA LYS A 48 -5.22 -1.89 -21.84
C LYS A 48 -4.77 -2.90 -20.80
N ASP A 49 -5.67 -3.79 -20.41
CA ASP A 49 -5.33 -4.91 -19.54
C ASP A 49 -4.70 -6.02 -20.39
N THR A 50 -3.41 -6.31 -20.16
CA THR A 50 -2.66 -7.33 -20.90
C THR A 50 -2.79 -8.73 -20.32
N ARG A 51 -3.46 -8.86 -19.17
CA ARG A 51 -3.73 -10.19 -18.57
C ARG A 51 -4.78 -10.93 -19.37
N LEU A 52 -4.75 -12.27 -19.30
CA LEU A 52 -5.82 -13.09 -19.87
C LEU A 52 -7.16 -12.70 -19.23
N PRO A 53 -8.23 -12.43 -20.02
CA PRO A 53 -9.49 -11.91 -19.50
C PRO A 53 -10.06 -12.72 -18.34
N HIS A 54 -10.06 -14.06 -18.41
CA HIS A 54 -10.61 -14.91 -17.35
C HIS A 54 -9.79 -14.84 -16.05
N ILE A 55 -8.48 -14.59 -16.15
CA ILE A 55 -7.62 -14.42 -14.98
C ILE A 55 -7.88 -13.03 -14.35
N ALA A 56 -7.91 -11.99 -15.15
CA ALA A 56 -8.19 -10.64 -14.68
C ALA A 56 -9.56 -10.55 -13.98
N GLU A 57 -10.58 -11.15 -14.57
CA GLU A 57 -11.93 -11.19 -13.98
C GLU A 57 -11.98 -11.98 -12.68
N LYS A 58 -11.28 -13.10 -12.60
CA LYS A 58 -11.19 -13.90 -11.37
C LYS A 58 -10.54 -13.10 -10.23
N LEU A 59 -9.42 -12.46 -10.51
CA LEU A 59 -8.72 -11.63 -9.51
C LEU A 59 -9.58 -10.46 -9.06
N HIS A 60 -10.26 -9.79 -10.00
CA HIS A 60 -11.18 -8.70 -9.69
C HIS A 60 -12.29 -9.14 -8.73
N LYS A 61 -12.91 -10.28 -8.99
CA LYS A 61 -13.95 -10.84 -8.12
C LYS A 61 -13.43 -11.20 -6.74
N GLN A 62 -12.22 -11.75 -6.66
CA GLN A 62 -11.60 -12.08 -5.37
C GLN A 62 -11.28 -10.84 -4.56
N ILE A 63 -10.76 -9.80 -5.20
CA ILE A 63 -10.49 -8.50 -4.57
C ILE A 63 -11.80 -7.87 -4.07
N HIS A 64 -12.84 -7.92 -4.89
CA HIS A 64 -14.16 -7.36 -4.54
C HIS A 64 -14.74 -7.95 -3.24
N LYS A 65 -14.45 -9.21 -2.92
CA LYS A 65 -14.98 -9.86 -1.71
C LYS A 65 -14.64 -9.11 -0.41
N THR A 66 -13.51 -8.41 -0.37
CA THR A 66 -13.09 -7.61 0.77
C THR A 66 -13.12 -6.11 0.50
N ALA A 67 -12.94 -5.69 -0.75
CA ALA A 67 -13.02 -4.29 -1.14
C ALA A 67 -14.46 -3.75 -1.14
N LEU A 68 -15.44 -4.60 -1.49
CA LEU A 68 -16.89 -4.29 -1.48
C LEU A 68 -17.24 -3.03 -2.27
N GLY A 69 -16.59 -2.80 -3.40
CA GLY A 69 -16.81 -1.65 -4.27
C GLY A 69 -15.77 -0.54 -4.14
N ALA A 70 -14.96 -0.53 -3.09
CA ALA A 70 -13.90 0.47 -2.94
C ALA A 70 -12.88 0.43 -4.09
N GLU A 71 -12.70 -0.72 -4.73
CA GLU A 71 -11.85 -0.90 -5.90
C GLU A 71 -12.31 -0.12 -7.14
N GLU A 72 -13.56 0.33 -7.14
CA GLU A 72 -14.13 1.18 -8.19
C GLU A 72 -14.11 2.66 -7.83
N ILE A 73 -13.83 2.99 -6.57
CA ILE A 73 -13.86 4.35 -6.03
C ILE A 73 -12.45 4.92 -5.92
N VAL A 74 -11.53 4.16 -5.30
CA VAL A 74 -10.15 4.60 -5.07
C VAL A 74 -9.36 4.51 -6.37
N PRO A 75 -8.76 5.60 -6.86
CA PRO A 75 -7.89 5.54 -8.02
C PRO A 75 -6.72 4.58 -7.78
N PHE A 76 -6.39 3.78 -8.79
CA PHE A 76 -5.24 2.89 -8.70
C PHE A 76 -4.55 2.75 -10.05
N GLU A 77 -3.31 2.29 -10.00
CA GLU A 77 -2.56 1.86 -11.17
C GLU A 77 -1.73 0.63 -10.80
N TYR A 78 -1.37 -0.14 -11.83
CA TYR A 78 -0.40 -1.22 -11.70
C TYR A 78 0.88 -0.84 -12.45
N VAL A 79 2.03 -1.07 -11.82
CA VAL A 79 3.36 -0.92 -12.43
C VAL A 79 4.24 -2.08 -11.96
N ASP A 80 5.20 -2.49 -12.78
CA ASP A 80 6.14 -3.54 -12.38
C ASP A 80 7.00 -3.10 -11.18
N THR A 81 7.53 -1.87 -11.27
CA THR A 81 8.31 -1.25 -10.19
C THR A 81 7.86 0.21 -10.05
N PRO A 82 7.61 0.69 -8.82
CA PRO A 82 7.24 2.09 -8.60
C PRO A 82 8.33 3.05 -9.07
N ASP A 83 7.93 4.16 -9.67
CA ASP A 83 8.86 5.23 -10.04
C ASP A 83 9.06 6.17 -8.85
N PHE A 84 9.99 5.81 -7.96
CA PHE A 84 10.29 6.59 -6.76
C PHE A 84 10.84 7.98 -7.09
N SER A 85 11.62 8.10 -8.17
CA SER A 85 12.15 9.40 -8.59
C SER A 85 11.02 10.36 -8.98
N GLN A 86 10.02 9.88 -9.71
CA GLN A 86 8.86 10.70 -10.08
C GLN A 86 8.05 11.08 -8.84
N LEU A 87 7.82 10.14 -7.92
CA LEU A 87 7.11 10.44 -6.67
C LEU A 87 7.81 11.54 -5.86
N ARG A 88 9.15 11.47 -5.75
CA ARG A 88 9.92 12.52 -5.09
C ARG A 88 9.81 13.87 -5.81
N SER A 89 9.86 13.87 -7.13
CA SER A 89 9.66 15.09 -7.93
C SER A 89 8.28 15.70 -7.71
N ASP A 90 7.27 14.87 -7.45
CA ASP A 90 5.91 15.30 -7.14
C ASP A 90 5.74 15.74 -5.67
N GLY A 91 6.81 15.68 -4.89
CA GLY A 91 6.87 16.15 -3.50
C GLY A 91 6.52 15.10 -2.45
N PHE A 92 6.42 13.82 -2.83
CA PHE A 92 6.15 12.75 -1.87
C PHE A 92 7.41 12.32 -1.12
N THR A 93 7.27 12.13 0.19
CA THR A 93 8.25 11.41 1.01
C THR A 93 7.91 9.93 0.94
N ILE A 94 8.89 9.10 0.58
CA ILE A 94 8.71 7.65 0.50
C ILE A 94 8.93 7.07 1.91
N VAL A 95 7.91 6.43 2.44
CA VAL A 95 7.91 5.91 3.82
C VAL A 95 7.58 4.42 3.79
N GLY A 96 8.49 3.61 4.31
CA GLY A 96 8.27 2.16 4.41
C GLY A 96 7.63 1.78 5.75
N LEU A 97 6.58 0.98 5.71
CA LEU A 97 5.99 0.38 6.91
C LEU A 97 6.66 -0.98 7.15
N GLU A 98 7.67 -1.00 8.00
CA GLU A 98 8.50 -2.17 8.25
C GLU A 98 9.23 -2.06 9.58
N GLN A 99 9.57 -3.21 10.17
CA GLN A 99 10.45 -3.26 11.33
C GLN A 99 11.91 -3.27 10.86
N ALA A 100 12.66 -2.28 11.27
CA ALA A 100 14.07 -2.14 10.90
C ALA A 100 14.84 -1.46 12.05
N PRO A 101 16.18 -1.63 12.12
CA PRO A 101 16.98 -1.01 13.17
C PRO A 101 16.88 0.53 13.19
N THR A 102 16.57 1.14 12.05
CA THR A 102 16.45 2.59 11.89
C THR A 102 15.00 3.08 11.89
N SER A 103 14.04 2.20 12.15
CA SER A 103 12.62 2.59 12.11
C SER A 103 12.25 3.54 13.25
N ILE A 104 11.32 4.42 12.93
CA ILE A 104 10.70 5.34 13.88
C ILE A 104 9.37 4.71 14.32
N LEU A 105 9.09 4.75 15.61
CA LEU A 105 7.79 4.27 16.09
C LEU A 105 6.67 5.13 15.53
N LEU A 106 5.64 4.52 14.97
CA LEU A 106 4.54 5.21 14.32
C LEU A 106 3.93 6.35 15.16
N PRO A 107 3.70 6.19 16.48
CA PRO A 107 3.17 7.28 17.31
C PRO A 107 4.12 8.48 17.50
N GLU A 108 5.39 8.29 17.17
CA GLU A 108 6.42 9.35 17.29
C GLU A 108 6.78 9.98 15.95
N TYR A 109 6.17 9.47 14.87
CA TYR A 109 6.49 9.93 13.53
C TYR A 109 5.80 11.27 13.20
N SER A 110 6.60 12.21 12.71
CA SER A 110 6.08 13.49 12.24
C SER A 110 5.66 13.36 10.77
N THR A 111 4.37 13.40 10.53
CA THR A 111 3.77 13.16 9.22
C THR A 111 4.08 14.28 8.22
N PRO A 112 4.76 14.02 7.09
CA PRO A 112 4.91 14.98 6.01
C PRO A 112 3.59 15.34 5.33
N GLU A 113 3.56 16.44 4.58
CA GLU A 113 2.37 16.86 3.82
C GLU A 113 1.98 15.87 2.70
N LYS A 114 2.97 15.19 2.13
CA LYS A 114 2.76 14.19 1.08
C LYS A 114 3.55 12.93 1.38
N ILE A 115 2.86 11.81 1.45
CA ILE A 115 3.46 10.50 1.78
C ILE A 115 3.12 9.48 0.70
N ALA A 116 4.13 8.73 0.27
CA ALA A 116 3.95 7.46 -0.43
C ALA A 116 4.31 6.33 0.56
N LEU A 117 3.29 5.71 1.14
CA LEU A 117 3.44 4.65 2.13
C LEU A 117 3.63 3.31 1.44
N VAL A 118 4.79 2.69 1.62
CA VAL A 118 5.13 1.39 1.04
C VAL A 118 4.75 0.28 2.02
N LEU A 119 3.97 -0.68 1.51
CA LEU A 119 3.63 -1.92 2.18
C LEU A 119 4.34 -3.07 1.46
N GLY A 120 4.84 -4.02 2.21
CA GLY A 120 5.58 -5.15 1.67
C GLY A 120 4.86 -6.48 1.79
N GLU A 121 5.48 -7.51 1.23
CA GLU A 121 5.01 -8.88 1.21
C GLU A 121 4.81 -9.41 2.64
N GLU A 122 3.79 -10.25 2.83
CA GLU A 122 3.29 -10.67 4.13
C GLU A 122 4.30 -11.47 4.97
N VAL A 123 5.19 -12.21 4.31
CA VAL A 123 6.21 -13.05 4.98
C VAL A 123 7.57 -12.39 4.95
N GLU A 124 8.01 -11.95 3.77
CA GLU A 124 9.36 -11.41 3.54
C GLU A 124 9.47 -9.91 3.85
N GLY A 125 8.34 -9.20 3.92
CA GLY A 125 8.32 -7.76 4.12
C GLY A 125 8.71 -6.97 2.86
N ILE A 126 9.20 -5.75 3.07
CA ILE A 126 9.65 -4.89 1.98
C ILE A 126 11.05 -5.34 1.53
N PRO A 127 11.27 -5.61 0.21
CA PRO A 127 12.60 -5.94 -0.29
C PRO A 127 13.62 -4.85 0.03
N LYS A 128 14.87 -5.28 0.25
CA LYS A 128 15.97 -4.37 0.60
C LYS A 128 16.12 -3.22 -0.41
N GLU A 129 15.99 -3.52 -1.71
CA GLU A 129 16.12 -2.53 -2.78
C GLU A 129 15.07 -1.42 -2.66
N ILE A 130 13.88 -1.76 -2.18
CA ILE A 130 12.79 -0.79 -1.97
C ILE A 130 12.97 -0.05 -0.65
N LEU A 131 13.41 -0.74 0.42
CA LEU A 131 13.72 -0.08 1.69
C LEU A 131 14.79 1.00 1.51
N GLU A 132 15.78 0.76 0.67
CA GLU A 132 16.83 1.73 0.34
C GLU A 132 16.29 2.98 -0.39
N GLN A 133 15.11 2.89 -1.01
CA GLN A 133 14.42 4.03 -1.64
C GLN A 133 13.61 4.85 -0.63
N CYS A 134 13.34 4.31 0.55
CA CYS A 134 12.56 5.02 1.57
C CYS A 134 13.41 6.07 2.28
N GLU A 135 12.89 7.28 2.39
CA GLU A 135 13.49 8.33 3.22
C GLU A 135 13.34 7.98 4.70
N ASP A 136 12.16 7.46 5.07
CA ASP A 136 11.86 7.05 6.43
C ASP A 136 11.31 5.63 6.45
N ILE A 137 11.53 4.94 7.56
CA ILE A 137 10.92 3.65 7.87
C ILE A 137 10.17 3.83 9.19
N ILE A 138 8.90 3.45 9.21
CA ILE A 138 8.06 3.52 10.40
C ILE A 138 7.61 2.13 10.80
N GLU A 139 7.45 1.91 12.11
CA GLU A 139 6.96 0.64 12.61
C GLU A 139 5.84 0.82 13.64
N ILE A 140 4.92 -0.15 13.62
CA ILE A 140 3.89 -0.25 14.66
C ILE A 140 4.49 -1.01 15.84
N PRO A 141 4.53 -0.43 17.05
CA PRO A 141 5.11 -1.11 18.20
C PRO A 141 4.32 -2.38 18.54
N MET A 142 5.04 -3.52 18.59
CA MET A 142 4.47 -4.83 18.92
C MET A 142 4.68 -5.13 20.41
N LYS A 143 3.60 -5.46 21.10
CA LYS A 143 3.64 -5.82 22.54
C LYS A 143 3.40 -7.31 22.79
N GLY A 144 2.99 -8.04 21.78
CA GLY A 144 2.72 -9.47 21.84
C GLY A 144 3.92 -10.32 21.43
N LYS A 145 3.65 -11.59 21.15
CA LYS A 145 4.69 -12.57 20.78
C LYS A 145 4.84 -12.78 19.29
N LYS A 146 3.91 -12.29 18.47
CA LYS A 146 4.01 -12.38 17.01
C LYS A 146 4.98 -11.34 16.47
N GLU A 147 5.61 -11.64 15.32
CA GLU A 147 6.61 -10.77 14.71
C GLU A 147 5.98 -9.58 13.98
N SER A 148 4.75 -9.74 13.46
CA SER A 148 4.10 -8.71 12.67
C SER A 148 2.57 -8.81 12.74
N PHE A 149 1.88 -7.74 12.33
CA PHE A 149 0.45 -7.74 12.04
C PHE A 149 0.20 -8.26 10.62
N ASN A 150 -1.01 -8.71 10.35
CA ASN A 150 -1.48 -8.87 8.98
C ASN A 150 -1.29 -7.53 8.23
N VAL A 151 -0.85 -7.57 6.97
CA VAL A 151 -0.48 -6.37 6.21
C VAL A 151 -1.65 -5.39 6.04
N SER A 152 -2.87 -5.89 5.83
CA SER A 152 -4.04 -5.01 5.71
C SER A 152 -4.42 -4.35 7.04
N VAL A 153 -4.20 -5.05 8.16
CA VAL A 153 -4.39 -4.50 9.50
C VAL A 153 -3.33 -3.45 9.79
N ALA A 154 -2.05 -3.76 9.51
CA ALA A 154 -0.95 -2.81 9.66
C ALA A 154 -1.20 -1.55 8.83
N ALA A 155 -1.64 -1.71 7.57
CA ALA A 155 -2.01 -0.59 6.71
C ALA A 155 -3.10 0.28 7.35
N GLY A 156 -4.14 -0.33 7.89
CA GLY A 156 -5.23 0.40 8.54
C GLY A 156 -4.76 1.21 9.75
N VAL A 157 -3.91 0.61 10.59
CA VAL A 157 -3.34 1.29 11.76
C VAL A 157 -2.48 2.48 11.34
N ALA A 158 -1.59 2.25 10.36
CA ALA A 158 -0.70 3.31 9.85
C ALA A 158 -1.48 4.43 9.17
N LEU A 159 -2.45 4.10 8.32
CA LEU A 159 -3.26 5.11 7.62
C LEU A 159 -4.11 5.94 8.59
N TYR A 160 -4.65 5.31 9.63
CA TYR A 160 -5.36 6.05 10.68
C TYR A 160 -4.43 7.08 11.33
N GLU A 161 -3.29 6.64 11.84
CA GLU A 161 -2.34 7.53 12.54
C GLU A 161 -1.85 8.67 11.64
N LEU A 162 -1.43 8.33 10.41
CA LEU A 162 -0.91 9.30 9.43
C LEU A 162 -1.97 10.30 8.94
N SER A 163 -3.25 9.93 8.95
CA SER A 163 -4.32 10.81 8.45
C SER A 163 -4.93 11.74 9.51
N VAL A 164 -4.75 11.44 10.80
CA VAL A 164 -5.36 12.24 11.88
C VAL A 164 -4.35 13.13 12.63
N HIS A 165 -3.08 12.90 12.44
CA HIS A 165 -1.96 13.65 13.04
C HIS A 165 -1.02 14.22 12.00
#